data_a9201fa917df5591003749cc670e8733
#
_entry.id   a9201fa917df5591003749cc670e8733
#
_cell.length_a   1.000
_cell.length_b   1.000
_cell.length_c   1.000
_cell.angle_alpha   90.00
_cell.angle_beta   90.00
_cell.angle_gamma   90.00
#
_symmetry.space_group_name_H-M   'P 1'
#
loop_
_entity.id
_entity.type
_entity.pdbx_description
1 polymer ?
#
loop_
_entity_poly.entity_id
_entity_poly.type
_entity_poly.pdbx_seq_one_letter_code
_entity_poly.pdbx_strand_id
1 'polypeptide(L)'
;PADAEATIYPLVPAIVAMWHGQHFMAAFIKRPQDEVAAMISRHGDGEINAVAVEALGMRTVRGSGAQRQDQVRKRGGAQALRAALATLEEGVSVAMTADVPKVSRVAGRGIITLAQMSGKPIIPLAVVTSRRKDFDSWDRSSIGLPFGQGAIVFGEPIRIGSPKTMA
;
A
#
# COMPACT_ATOMS: atom_id res chain seq x y z
N PRO A 1 -8.13 -13.43 -8.36
CA PRO A 1 -9.25 -14.35 -8.23
C PRO A 1 -10.37 -13.93 -9.16
N ALA A 2 -11.14 -14.91 -9.68
CA ALA A 2 -12.23 -14.64 -10.63
C ALA A 2 -13.37 -13.82 -10.01
N ASP A 3 -13.44 -13.77 -8.68
CA ASP A 3 -14.45 -13.03 -7.93
C ASP A 3 -13.83 -12.31 -6.73
N ALA A 4 -13.38 -11.09 -6.96
CA ALA A 4 -12.83 -10.24 -5.88
C ALA A 4 -13.92 -9.83 -4.88
N GLU A 5 -15.18 -9.75 -5.27
CA GLU A 5 -16.29 -9.40 -4.38
C GLU A 5 -16.50 -10.47 -3.31
N ALA A 6 -16.45 -11.73 -3.69
CA ALA A 6 -16.63 -12.83 -2.76
C ALA A 6 -15.39 -13.11 -1.89
N THR A 7 -14.18 -12.83 -2.39
CA THR A 7 -12.93 -13.27 -1.75
C THR A 7 -12.17 -12.17 -1.03
N ILE A 8 -12.24 -10.94 -1.52
CA ILE A 8 -11.42 -9.83 -1.03
C ILE A 8 -12.24 -8.84 -0.20
N TYR A 9 -13.40 -8.42 -0.71
CA TYR A 9 -14.19 -7.40 -0.01
C TYR A 9 -14.74 -7.80 1.36
N PRO A 10 -15.01 -9.08 1.67
CA PRO A 10 -15.35 -9.48 3.04
C PRO A 10 -14.18 -9.34 4.04
N LEU A 11 -12.95 -9.12 3.56
CA LEU A 11 -11.76 -8.99 4.39
C LEU A 11 -11.42 -7.55 4.79
N VAL A 12 -12.16 -6.56 4.31
CA VAL A 12 -11.92 -5.15 4.67
C VAL A 12 -12.42 -4.84 6.08
N PRO A 13 -11.79 -3.93 6.83
CA PRO A 13 -10.59 -3.20 6.45
C PRO A 13 -9.33 -4.08 6.40
N ALA A 14 -8.49 -3.84 5.42
CA ALA A 14 -7.29 -4.62 5.14
C ALA A 14 -6.09 -3.73 4.81
N ILE A 15 -4.91 -4.32 4.80
CA ILE A 15 -3.69 -3.66 4.36
C ILE A 15 -3.47 -4.04 2.89
N VAL A 16 -3.63 -3.09 1.97
CA VAL A 16 -3.43 -3.31 0.53
C VAL A 16 -1.97 -3.05 0.20
N ALA A 17 -1.28 -4.08 -0.28
CA ALA A 17 0.15 -4.07 -0.53
C ALA A 17 0.47 -4.03 -2.01
N MET A 18 1.30 -3.09 -2.44
CA MET A 18 1.76 -2.94 -3.81
C MET A 18 3.28 -2.81 -3.85
N TRP A 19 3.89 -3.06 -5.02
CA TRP A 19 5.26 -2.67 -5.26
C TRP A 19 5.34 -1.20 -5.67
N HIS A 20 6.39 -0.49 -5.24
CA HIS A 20 6.54 0.96 -5.39
C HIS A 20 6.38 1.40 -6.86
N GLY A 21 7.06 0.76 -7.77
CA GLY A 21 6.99 1.11 -9.20
C GLY A 21 5.68 0.73 -9.92
N GLN A 22 4.72 0.11 -9.24
CA GLN A 22 3.49 -0.44 -9.82
C GLN A 22 2.21 0.21 -9.27
N HIS A 23 2.30 1.27 -8.47
CA HIS A 23 1.17 1.82 -7.73
C HIS A 23 0.37 2.88 -8.49
N PHE A 24 0.88 3.45 -9.58
CA PHE A 24 0.30 4.62 -10.25
C PHE A 24 -1.16 4.44 -10.69
N MET A 25 -1.55 3.25 -11.11
CA MET A 25 -2.93 2.96 -11.54
C MET A 25 -3.82 2.45 -10.41
N ALA A 26 -3.28 2.16 -9.24
CA ALA A 26 -4.03 1.52 -8.15
C ALA A 26 -5.11 2.42 -7.55
N ALA A 27 -4.91 3.72 -7.51
CA ALA A 27 -5.92 4.65 -6.99
C ALA A 27 -7.21 4.70 -7.83
N PHE A 28 -7.13 4.39 -9.13
CA PHE A 28 -8.28 4.40 -10.03
C PHE A 28 -9.20 3.18 -9.90
N ILE A 29 -8.78 2.14 -9.19
CA ILE A 29 -9.59 0.93 -8.99
C ILE A 29 -10.48 1.00 -7.75
N LYS A 30 -10.31 2.03 -6.90
CA LYS A 30 -11.15 2.26 -5.73
C LYS A 30 -12.61 2.49 -6.16
N ARG A 31 -13.53 1.72 -5.60
CA ARG A 31 -14.96 1.96 -5.81
C ARG A 31 -15.43 3.13 -4.93
N PRO A 32 -16.52 3.81 -5.29
CA PRO A 32 -17.05 4.93 -4.50
C PRO A 32 -17.31 4.58 -3.02
N GLN A 33 -17.78 3.36 -2.75
CA GLN A 33 -18.10 2.87 -1.40
C GLN A 33 -16.90 2.37 -0.60
N ASP A 34 -15.73 2.21 -1.21
CA ASP A 34 -14.55 1.72 -0.51
C ASP A 34 -13.91 2.83 0.32
N GLU A 35 -13.73 2.59 1.61
CA GLU A 35 -12.98 3.48 2.50
C GLU A 35 -11.50 3.07 2.51
N VAL A 36 -10.67 3.91 1.89
CA VAL A 36 -9.23 3.63 1.72
C VAL A 36 -8.40 4.87 2.05
N ALA A 37 -7.33 4.66 2.79
CA ALA A 37 -6.29 5.65 3.03
C ALA A 37 -4.97 5.18 2.40
N ALA A 38 -4.30 6.05 1.64
CA ALA A 38 -2.99 5.77 1.08
C ALA A 38 -1.88 6.23 2.03
N MET A 39 -0.92 5.35 2.32
CA MET A 39 0.28 5.74 3.07
C MET A 39 1.29 6.40 2.12
N ILE A 40 1.54 7.69 2.32
CA ILE A 40 2.35 8.51 1.41
C ILE A 40 3.45 9.24 2.17
N SER A 41 4.65 9.26 1.60
CA SER A 41 5.80 9.99 2.12
C SER A 41 5.48 11.49 2.31
N ARG A 42 6.12 12.11 3.31
CA ARG A 42 6.08 13.58 3.53
C ARG A 42 7.10 14.34 2.69
N HIS A 43 7.86 13.68 1.85
CA HIS A 43 8.97 14.29 1.11
C HIS A 43 8.72 14.31 -0.38
N GLY A 44 9.08 15.44 -1.04
CA GLY A 44 9.21 15.57 -2.49
C GLY A 44 7.97 15.10 -3.26
N ASP A 45 8.14 14.11 -4.10
CA ASP A 45 7.09 13.55 -4.97
C ASP A 45 5.87 13.01 -4.20
N GLY A 46 6.00 12.75 -2.91
CA GLY A 46 4.90 12.34 -2.04
C GLY A 46 3.78 13.39 -1.93
N GLU A 47 4.08 14.68 -2.05
CA GLU A 47 3.04 15.72 -2.01
C GLU A 47 2.15 15.66 -3.25
N ILE A 48 2.74 15.46 -4.42
CA ILE A 48 1.99 15.34 -5.69
C ILE A 48 1.08 14.11 -5.61
N ASN A 49 1.61 12.98 -5.13
CA ASN A 49 0.83 11.76 -4.96
C ASN A 49 -0.31 11.93 -3.94
N ALA A 50 -0.09 12.68 -2.85
CA ALA A 50 -1.12 12.95 -1.86
C ALA A 50 -2.28 13.73 -2.45
N VAL A 51 -1.99 14.84 -3.15
CA VAL A 51 -3.02 15.64 -3.84
C VAL A 51 -3.79 14.79 -4.86
N ALA A 52 -3.09 13.94 -5.62
CA ALA A 52 -3.73 13.09 -6.61
C ALA A 52 -4.69 12.06 -6.00
N VAL A 53 -4.28 11.35 -4.94
CA VAL A 53 -5.15 10.34 -4.31
C VAL A 53 -6.31 10.98 -3.53
N GLU A 54 -6.11 12.16 -2.94
CA GLU A 54 -7.18 12.92 -2.28
C GLU A 54 -8.22 13.41 -3.28
N ALA A 55 -7.80 13.86 -4.47
CA ALA A 55 -8.71 14.21 -5.57
C ALA A 55 -9.52 13.00 -6.07
N LEU A 56 -9.02 11.77 -5.89
CA LEU A 56 -9.72 10.52 -6.18
C LEU A 56 -10.57 10.00 -5.00
N GLY A 57 -10.73 10.80 -3.95
CA GLY A 57 -11.58 10.47 -2.79
C GLY A 57 -10.94 9.46 -1.83
N MET A 58 -9.62 9.39 -1.78
CA MET A 58 -8.89 8.61 -0.76
C MET A 58 -8.42 9.52 0.37
N ARG A 59 -8.31 8.96 1.57
CA ARG A 59 -7.62 9.61 2.70
C ARG A 59 -6.11 9.42 2.57
N THR A 60 -5.31 10.21 3.28
CA THR A 60 -3.86 10.03 3.33
C THR A 60 -3.36 9.77 4.75
N VAL A 61 -2.47 8.81 4.90
CA VAL A 61 -1.63 8.60 6.08
C VAL A 61 -0.23 9.08 5.75
N ARG A 62 0.21 10.18 6.38
CA ARG A 62 1.47 10.84 6.03
C ARG A 62 2.65 10.28 6.80
N GLY A 63 3.57 9.64 6.09
CA GLY A 63 4.81 9.10 6.64
C GLY A 63 5.46 8.09 5.71
N SER A 64 6.68 7.69 6.02
CA SER A 64 7.39 6.67 5.24
C SER A 64 8.20 5.76 6.14
N GLY A 65 8.41 4.52 5.70
CA GLY A 65 9.39 3.60 6.26
C GLY A 65 10.82 4.12 6.08
N ALA A 66 11.78 3.51 6.78
CA ALA A 66 13.19 3.75 6.59
C ALA A 66 13.95 2.42 6.52
N GLN A 67 15.09 2.42 5.83
CA GLN A 67 15.94 1.22 5.70
C GLN A 67 16.55 0.78 7.04
N ARG A 68 16.83 1.72 7.94
CA ARG A 68 17.52 1.49 9.22
C ARG A 68 16.65 1.96 10.37
N GLN A 69 16.69 1.24 11.48
CA GLN A 69 15.89 1.52 12.69
C GLN A 69 16.15 2.91 13.28
N ASP A 70 17.39 3.39 13.23
CA ASP A 70 17.78 4.75 13.67
C ASP A 70 17.14 5.86 12.82
N GLN A 71 16.88 5.57 11.55
CA GLN A 71 16.21 6.49 10.62
C GLN A 71 14.68 6.48 10.75
N VAL A 72 14.09 5.40 11.24
CA VAL A 72 12.62 5.30 11.46
C VAL A 72 12.15 6.38 12.43
N ARG A 73 12.92 6.63 13.53
CA ARG A 73 12.60 7.70 14.50
C ARG A 73 12.69 9.09 13.87
N LYS A 74 13.70 9.34 13.04
CA LYS A 74 13.95 10.65 12.40
C LYS A 74 12.96 10.97 11.29
N ARG A 75 12.38 9.95 10.62
CA ARG A 75 11.50 10.11 9.46
C ARG A 75 10.01 9.91 9.76
N GLY A 76 9.62 9.88 11.02
CA GLY A 76 8.21 9.76 11.40
C GLY A 76 7.58 8.38 11.17
N GLY A 77 8.38 7.32 10.98
CA GLY A 77 7.86 5.97 10.73
C GLY A 77 6.99 5.42 11.86
N ALA A 78 7.34 5.70 13.12
CA ALA A 78 6.53 5.29 14.27
C ALA A 78 5.19 6.07 14.32
N GLN A 79 5.20 7.34 13.92
CA GLN A 79 3.98 8.14 13.84
C GLN A 79 3.08 7.65 12.69
N ALA A 80 3.67 7.34 11.52
CA ALA A 80 2.94 6.77 10.40
C ALA A 80 2.32 5.41 10.74
N LEU A 81 3.04 4.55 11.46
CA LEU A 81 2.53 3.26 11.92
C LEU A 81 1.34 3.44 12.86
N ARG A 82 1.42 4.34 13.86
CA ARG A 82 0.29 4.63 14.74
C ARG A 82 -0.91 5.20 13.99
N ALA A 83 -0.70 6.10 13.05
CA ALA A 83 -1.77 6.66 12.23
C ALA A 83 -2.43 5.59 11.35
N ALA A 84 -1.65 4.68 10.75
CA ALA A 84 -2.18 3.57 9.97
C ALA A 84 -2.98 2.58 10.83
N LEU A 85 -2.54 2.29 12.07
CA LEU A 85 -3.28 1.47 13.02
C LEU A 85 -4.64 2.10 13.35
N ALA A 86 -4.66 3.38 13.73
CA ALA A 86 -5.89 4.10 14.02
C ALA A 86 -6.84 4.10 12.81
N THR A 87 -6.31 4.29 11.61
CA THR A 87 -7.09 4.24 10.35
C THR A 87 -7.75 2.88 10.15
N LEU A 88 -7.02 1.78 10.41
CA LEU A 88 -7.58 0.42 10.32
C LEU A 88 -8.63 0.15 11.41
N GLU A 89 -8.47 0.70 12.60
CA GLU A 89 -9.44 0.63 13.70
C GLU A 89 -10.73 1.39 13.37
N GLU A 90 -10.65 2.51 12.63
CA GLU A 90 -11.80 3.26 12.10
C GLU A 90 -12.57 2.51 10.99
N GLY A 91 -12.14 1.33 10.58
CA GLY A 91 -12.78 0.58 9.50
C GLY A 91 -12.28 0.94 8.09
N VAL A 92 -11.23 1.75 7.98
CA VAL A 92 -10.66 2.22 6.71
C VAL A 92 -9.45 1.36 6.33
N SER A 93 -9.42 0.83 5.11
CA SER A 93 -8.28 0.06 4.60
C SER A 93 -7.07 0.96 4.36
N VAL A 94 -5.87 0.42 4.57
CA VAL A 94 -4.62 1.16 4.34
C VAL A 94 -3.89 0.60 3.14
N ALA A 95 -3.75 1.40 2.08
CA ALA A 95 -2.95 1.06 0.90
C ALA A 95 -1.52 1.60 1.05
N MET A 96 -0.53 0.76 0.81
CA MET A 96 0.88 1.13 0.94
C MET A 96 1.79 0.35 0.00
N THR A 97 2.93 0.94 -0.32
CA THR A 97 4.01 0.21 -0.99
C THR A 97 4.77 -0.63 0.02
N ALA A 98 4.99 -1.90 -0.31
CA ALA A 98 5.62 -2.88 0.58
C ALA A 98 7.14 -2.82 0.58
N ASP A 99 7.75 -2.20 -0.43
CA ASP A 99 9.19 -2.21 -0.65
C ASP A 99 9.99 -1.53 0.46
N VAL A 100 11.15 -2.08 0.73
CA VAL A 100 12.21 -1.36 1.43
C VAL A 100 12.65 -0.18 0.55
N PRO A 101 12.72 1.05 1.08
CA PRO A 101 13.12 2.21 0.29
C PRO A 101 14.43 1.96 -0.48
N LYS A 102 14.42 2.23 -1.77
CA LYS A 102 15.52 2.01 -2.73
C LYS A 102 15.92 0.54 -2.97
N VAL A 103 15.11 -0.43 -2.50
CA VAL A 103 15.29 -1.86 -2.81
C VAL A 103 13.98 -2.41 -3.32
N SER A 104 13.85 -2.51 -4.64
CA SER A 104 12.59 -2.92 -5.25
C SER A 104 12.25 -4.38 -4.96
N ARG A 105 10.96 -4.65 -4.78
CA ARG A 105 10.41 -6.00 -4.64
C ARG A 105 10.94 -6.80 -3.44
N VAL A 106 11.37 -6.10 -2.40
CA VAL A 106 11.72 -6.69 -1.10
C VAL A 106 10.84 -6.05 -0.05
N ALA A 107 9.96 -6.84 0.55
CA ALA A 107 9.02 -6.34 1.55
C ALA A 107 9.74 -5.87 2.83
N GLY A 108 9.40 -4.67 3.26
CA GLY A 108 9.94 -4.05 4.47
C GLY A 108 9.24 -4.55 5.74
N ARG A 109 9.90 -4.39 6.88
CA ARG A 109 9.32 -4.76 8.19
C ARG A 109 8.07 -3.97 8.56
N GLY A 110 7.90 -2.75 8.02
CA GLY A 110 6.79 -1.87 8.37
C GLY A 110 5.42 -2.48 8.11
N ILE A 111 5.23 -3.10 6.95
CA ILE A 111 3.96 -3.76 6.59
C ILE A 111 3.69 -4.99 7.46
N ILE A 112 4.73 -5.77 7.80
CA ILE A 112 4.61 -6.92 8.67
C ILE A 112 4.21 -6.49 10.08
N THR A 113 4.87 -5.44 10.61
CA THR A 113 4.54 -4.87 11.92
C THR A 113 3.11 -4.35 11.98
N LEU A 114 2.67 -3.64 10.94
CA LEU A 114 1.30 -3.14 10.83
C LEU A 114 0.29 -4.30 10.86
N ALA A 115 0.53 -5.37 10.09
CA ALA A 115 -0.33 -6.54 10.06
C ALA A 115 -0.36 -7.28 11.41
N GLN A 116 0.79 -7.45 12.07
CA GLN A 116 0.87 -8.07 13.40
C GLN A 116 0.11 -7.29 14.47
N MET A 117 0.23 -5.95 14.48
CA MET A 117 -0.38 -5.10 15.48
C MET A 117 -1.89 -4.91 15.25
N SER A 118 -2.32 -4.82 14.00
CA SER A 118 -3.73 -4.62 13.64
C SER A 118 -4.53 -5.93 13.59
N GLY A 119 -3.87 -7.08 13.41
CA GLY A 119 -4.53 -8.36 13.12
C GLY A 119 -5.20 -8.41 11.74
N LYS A 120 -5.03 -7.36 10.92
CA LYS A 120 -5.65 -7.28 9.59
C LYS A 120 -4.82 -8.02 8.55
N PRO A 121 -5.48 -8.63 7.53
CA PRO A 121 -4.77 -9.31 6.46
C PRO A 121 -4.05 -8.31 5.55
N ILE A 122 -2.94 -8.76 4.96
CA ILE A 122 -2.28 -8.09 3.85
C ILE A 122 -2.85 -8.66 2.56
N ILE A 123 -3.36 -7.80 1.68
CA ILE A 123 -3.88 -8.16 0.37
C ILE A 123 -2.91 -7.64 -0.69
N PRO A 124 -2.13 -8.49 -1.34
CA PRO A 124 -1.31 -8.08 -2.47
C PRO A 124 -2.18 -7.59 -3.63
N LEU A 125 -1.81 -6.46 -4.22
CA LEU A 125 -2.51 -5.87 -5.35
C LEU A 125 -1.52 -5.51 -6.45
N ALA A 126 -1.86 -5.86 -7.69
CA ALA A 126 -1.17 -5.39 -8.88
C ALA A 126 -2.18 -4.87 -9.91
N VAL A 127 -1.84 -3.77 -10.56
CA VAL A 127 -2.54 -3.26 -11.74
C VAL A 127 -1.57 -3.28 -12.91
N VAL A 128 -1.92 -4.03 -13.95
CA VAL A 128 -1.08 -4.17 -15.14
C VAL A 128 -1.81 -3.69 -16.38
N THR A 129 -1.06 -3.11 -17.31
CA THR A 129 -1.59 -2.62 -18.58
C THR A 129 -0.83 -3.22 -19.75
N SER A 130 -1.53 -3.53 -20.84
CA SER A 130 -0.93 -4.11 -22.06
C SER A 130 -0.03 -3.10 -22.78
N ARG A 131 -0.37 -1.80 -22.68
CA ARG A 131 0.45 -0.72 -23.19
C ARG A 131 1.00 0.07 -22.01
N ARG A 132 2.31 0.06 -21.87
CA ARG A 132 3.00 0.75 -20.78
C ARG A 132 4.38 1.20 -21.20
N LYS A 133 4.94 2.15 -20.47
CA LYS A 133 6.35 2.53 -20.50
C LYS A 133 6.99 2.12 -19.19
N ASP A 134 7.99 1.26 -19.28
CA ASP A 134 8.80 0.85 -18.14
C ASP A 134 10.05 1.77 -18.08
N PHE A 135 10.43 2.18 -16.86
CA PHE A 135 11.58 3.02 -16.60
C PHE A 135 12.70 2.20 -15.96
N ASP A 136 13.94 2.54 -16.32
CA ASP A 136 15.12 2.00 -15.66
C ASP A 136 15.43 2.78 -14.37
N SER A 137 14.50 2.68 -13.42
CA SER A 137 14.59 3.26 -12.08
C SER A 137 14.81 2.17 -11.02
N TRP A 138 15.23 2.56 -9.82
CA TRP A 138 15.47 1.59 -8.73
C TRP A 138 14.23 0.75 -8.40
N ASP A 139 13.03 1.30 -8.56
CA ASP A 139 11.74 0.66 -8.30
C ASP A 139 11.11 0.01 -9.54
N ARG A 140 11.77 0.12 -10.70
CA ARG A 140 11.29 -0.36 -12.01
C ARG A 140 9.87 0.16 -12.28
N SER A 141 9.71 1.47 -12.14
CA SER A 141 8.42 2.14 -12.35
C SER A 141 7.85 1.88 -13.73
N SER A 142 6.54 1.72 -13.77
CA SER A 142 5.79 1.47 -15.00
C SER A 142 4.58 2.39 -15.07
N ILE A 143 4.41 3.08 -16.18
CA ILE A 143 3.26 3.96 -16.43
C ILE A 143 2.41 3.37 -17.55
N GLY A 144 1.11 3.18 -17.27
CA GLY A 144 0.13 2.76 -18.27
C GLY A 144 -0.07 3.82 -19.34
N LEU A 145 -0.13 3.40 -20.59
CA LEU A 145 -0.40 4.26 -21.74
C LEU A 145 -1.86 4.14 -22.19
N PRO A 146 -2.43 5.20 -22.80
CA PRO A 146 -3.79 5.17 -23.31
C PRO A 146 -4.03 4.06 -24.34
N PHE A 147 -5.30 3.67 -24.50
CA PHE A 147 -5.78 2.72 -25.50
C PHE A 147 -5.21 1.29 -25.35
N GLY A 148 -4.80 0.93 -24.13
CA GLY A 148 -4.44 -0.43 -23.75
C GLY A 148 -5.57 -1.14 -22.99
N GLN A 149 -5.41 -2.45 -22.80
CA GLN A 149 -6.22 -3.23 -21.87
C GLN A 149 -5.52 -3.23 -20.52
N GLY A 150 -6.31 -3.25 -19.43
CA GLY A 150 -5.81 -3.36 -18.08
C GLY A 150 -6.35 -4.59 -17.36
N ALA A 151 -5.61 -5.08 -16.38
CA ALA A 151 -6.06 -6.11 -15.47
C ALA A 151 -5.72 -5.72 -14.02
N ILE A 152 -6.65 -6.02 -13.12
CA ILE A 152 -6.48 -5.90 -11.68
C ILE A 152 -6.30 -7.31 -11.13
N VAL A 153 -5.23 -7.52 -10.39
CA VAL A 153 -4.89 -8.81 -9.80
C VAL A 153 -4.76 -8.67 -8.29
N PHE A 154 -5.59 -9.39 -7.55
CA PHE A 154 -5.40 -9.57 -6.11
C PHE A 154 -4.68 -10.89 -5.86
N GLY A 155 -3.65 -10.85 -5.03
CA GLY A 155 -3.01 -12.07 -4.53
C GLY A 155 -3.79 -12.70 -3.38
N GLU A 156 -3.36 -13.89 -2.97
CA GLU A 156 -3.90 -14.56 -1.79
C GLU A 156 -3.70 -13.69 -0.54
N PRO A 157 -4.72 -13.53 0.32
CA PRO A 157 -4.61 -12.78 1.57
C PRO A 157 -3.57 -13.39 2.51
N ILE A 158 -2.62 -12.58 2.96
CA ILE A 158 -1.55 -13.01 3.86
C ILE A 158 -1.92 -12.60 5.29
N ARG A 159 -2.04 -13.57 6.20
CA ARG A 159 -2.25 -13.34 7.62
C ARG A 159 -0.94 -13.55 8.38
N ILE A 160 -0.57 -12.55 9.16
CA ILE A 160 0.63 -12.59 10.00
C ILE A 160 0.16 -12.90 11.43
N GLY A 161 0.68 -13.98 12.00
CA GLY A 161 0.40 -14.34 13.40
C GLY A 161 0.88 -13.25 14.35
N SER A 162 0.14 -13.06 15.47
CA SER A 162 0.60 -12.17 16.54
C SER A 162 1.98 -12.64 17.03
N PRO A 163 2.87 -11.72 17.44
CA PRO A 163 4.11 -12.11 18.09
C PRO A 163 3.77 -13.03 19.25
N LYS A 164 4.33 -14.25 19.27
CA LYS A 164 4.22 -15.10 20.46
C LYS A 164 4.77 -14.30 21.61
N THR A 165 3.94 -13.97 22.60
CA THR A 165 4.42 -13.48 23.88
C THR A 165 5.34 -14.57 24.41
N MET A 166 6.64 -14.30 24.42
CA MET A 166 7.58 -15.20 25.13
C MET A 166 7.21 -15.09 26.61
N ALA A 167 6.61 -16.14 27.11
CA ALA A 167 6.37 -16.34 28.54
C ALA A 167 7.71 -16.57 29.24
#